data_b9cbb430bda3feca0666b9fdedeffe27
#
_entry.id   b9cbb430bda3feca0666b9fdedeffe27
#
_cell.length_a   1.000
_cell.length_b   1.000
_cell.length_c   1.000
_cell.angle_alpha   90.00
_cell.angle_beta   90.00
_cell.angle_gamma   90.00
#
_symmetry.space_group_name_H-M   'P 1'
#
loop_
_entity.id
_entity.type
_entity.pdbx_description
1 polymer ?
#
loop_
_entity_poly.entity_id
_entity_poly.type
_entity_poly.pdbx_seq_one_letter_code
_entity_poly.pdbx_strand_id
1 'polypeptide(L)'
;MAVEVDENELKAAGAELLNDGRLGVRINGWEIVSRKGSILTSSTFQLWEQKLQSSHLPEMVFGDSSLAFNHVNSGIKIHFNAFDALTGWKQEALPPVEVPAAAKWKFRSKPSQQVILDYDYTFTTPYCGSETIENESGEFLEASSSLHWEDSEQKIDLVSLASKEPILFYDEVVLYEDELADNGVSLLTVKVRVMPSCWFLLLRFWLRVDGVLMRLRDTRMQCIFGGGNPVILRESCWREATFQSISAKGYPSDSAAYSDPSIIGQRLPIIMHKTQKLKVHGNL
;
A
#
# COMPACT_ATOMS: atom_id res chain seq x y z
N MET A 1 15.30 7.86 7.20
CA MET A 1 16.00 8.03 8.48
C MET A 1 15.43 6.99 9.42
N ALA A 2 16.27 6.10 9.96
CA ALA A 2 15.82 5.22 11.04
C ALA A 2 15.52 6.11 12.27
N VAL A 3 14.35 5.97 12.85
CA VAL A 3 14.02 6.63 14.11
C VAL A 3 14.89 5.92 15.16
N GLU A 4 15.77 6.67 15.82
CA GLU A 4 16.54 6.14 16.94
C GLU A 4 15.56 5.98 18.11
N VAL A 5 15.17 4.73 18.39
CA VAL A 5 14.17 4.41 19.39
C VAL A 5 14.89 4.25 20.73
N ASP A 6 14.38 4.92 21.78
CA ASP A 6 14.91 4.78 23.13
C ASP A 6 14.61 3.37 23.66
N GLU A 7 15.66 2.63 24.06
CA GLU A 7 15.52 1.29 24.65
C GLU A 7 14.61 1.28 25.90
N ASN A 8 14.55 2.37 26.65
CA ASN A 8 13.67 2.48 27.83
C ASN A 8 12.21 2.56 27.42
N GLU A 9 11.89 3.24 26.30
CA GLU A 9 10.52 3.29 25.76
C GLU A 9 10.06 1.93 25.25
N LEU A 10 10.95 1.18 24.58
CA LEU A 10 10.68 -0.19 24.14
C LEU A 10 10.35 -1.09 25.33
N LYS A 11 11.20 -1.08 26.36
CA LYS A 11 11.01 -1.91 27.57
C LYS A 11 9.73 -1.51 28.32
N ALA A 12 9.44 -0.22 28.45
CA ALA A 12 8.24 0.27 29.10
C ALA A 12 6.96 -0.15 28.37
N ALA A 13 7.01 -0.27 27.05
CA ALA A 13 5.90 -0.75 26.21
C ALA A 13 5.81 -2.27 26.11
N GLY A 14 6.77 -3.02 26.69
CA GLY A 14 6.88 -4.47 26.50
C GLY A 14 7.19 -4.86 25.06
N ALA A 15 7.89 -3.99 24.34
CA ALA A 15 8.29 -4.19 22.96
C ALA A 15 9.75 -4.63 22.86
N GLU A 16 10.06 -5.44 21.83
CA GLU A 16 11.39 -5.94 21.52
C GLU A 16 11.68 -5.79 20.04
N LEU A 17 12.81 -5.16 19.70
CA LEU A 17 13.30 -5.16 18.32
C LEU A 17 13.85 -6.52 17.95
N LEU A 18 13.64 -6.94 16.69
CA LEU A 18 14.17 -8.21 16.21
C LEU A 18 15.69 -8.09 16.00
N ASN A 19 16.45 -9.02 16.59
CA ASN A 19 17.91 -9.00 16.60
C ASN A 19 18.54 -10.10 15.70
N ASP A 20 17.73 -10.78 14.90
CA ASP A 20 18.14 -11.91 14.06
C ASP A 20 18.45 -11.53 12.60
N GLY A 21 18.78 -10.28 12.36
CA GLY A 21 19.03 -9.72 11.02
C GLY A 21 17.76 -9.29 10.28
N ARG A 22 16.57 -9.48 10.87
CA ARG A 22 15.30 -8.97 10.37
C ARG A 22 15.02 -7.58 10.93
N LEU A 23 14.51 -6.67 10.12
CA LEU A 23 14.03 -5.37 10.56
C LEU A 23 12.59 -5.52 11.04
N GLY A 24 12.34 -5.31 12.34
CA GLY A 24 11.00 -5.48 12.87
C GLY A 24 10.90 -5.36 14.39
N VAL A 25 9.71 -5.57 14.92
CA VAL A 25 9.38 -5.43 16.34
C VAL A 25 8.38 -6.49 16.79
N ARG A 26 8.53 -6.98 18.03
CA ARG A 26 7.52 -7.76 18.74
C ARG A 26 6.86 -6.91 19.81
N ILE A 27 5.53 -6.92 19.84
CA ILE A 27 4.74 -6.20 20.84
C ILE A 27 3.33 -6.80 20.93
N ASN A 28 2.84 -7.04 22.15
CA ASN A 28 1.45 -7.47 22.42
C ASN A 28 1.00 -8.69 21.55
N GLY A 29 1.85 -9.67 21.39
CA GLY A 29 1.56 -10.88 20.59
C GLY A 29 1.70 -10.69 19.08
N TRP A 30 2.03 -9.50 18.61
CA TRP A 30 2.34 -9.23 17.21
C TRP A 30 3.85 -9.30 16.95
N GLU A 31 4.23 -9.95 15.84
CA GLU A 31 5.53 -9.81 15.22
C GLU A 31 5.36 -9.07 13.90
N ILE A 32 5.93 -7.86 13.80
CA ILE A 32 5.84 -7.00 12.65
C ILE A 32 7.21 -6.94 12.00
N VAL A 33 7.30 -7.38 10.74
CA VAL A 33 8.56 -7.54 10.01
C VAL A 33 8.50 -6.77 8.70
N SER A 34 9.51 -5.96 8.47
CA SER A 34 9.73 -5.24 7.21
C SER A 34 10.94 -5.81 6.50
N ARG A 35 10.84 -5.94 5.18
CA ARG A 35 11.93 -6.30 4.29
C ARG A 35 11.97 -5.38 3.10
N LYS A 36 13.17 -4.89 2.75
CA LYS A 36 13.41 -4.09 1.54
C LYS A 36 14.33 -4.88 0.64
N GLY A 37 13.86 -5.17 -0.55
CA GLY A 37 14.60 -5.83 -1.61
C GLY A 37 15.00 -4.86 -2.70
N SER A 38 15.88 -5.30 -3.57
CA SER A 38 16.24 -4.60 -4.81
C SER A 38 15.14 -4.75 -5.87
N ILE A 39 15.22 -3.96 -6.91
CA ILE A 39 14.41 -4.13 -8.13
C ILE A 39 14.68 -5.52 -8.71
N LEU A 40 13.65 -6.15 -9.26
CA LEU A 40 13.74 -7.46 -9.91
C LEU A 40 14.82 -7.45 -10.99
N THR A 41 15.61 -8.53 -11.03
CA THR A 41 16.54 -8.75 -12.16
C THR A 41 15.74 -9.10 -13.43
N SER A 42 16.33 -8.89 -14.60
CA SER A 42 15.67 -9.18 -15.88
C SER A 42 15.15 -10.63 -15.99
N SER A 43 15.88 -11.60 -15.43
CA SER A 43 15.48 -13.00 -15.44
C SER A 43 14.28 -13.29 -14.52
N THR A 44 14.26 -12.67 -13.35
CA THR A 44 13.14 -12.78 -12.40
C THR A 44 11.91 -12.05 -12.91
N PHE A 45 12.11 -10.91 -13.58
CA PHE A 45 11.05 -10.14 -14.21
C PHE A 45 10.30 -10.97 -15.25
N GLN A 46 11.02 -11.63 -16.17
CA GLN A 46 10.40 -12.53 -17.16
C GLN A 46 9.63 -13.68 -16.53
N LEU A 47 10.14 -14.26 -15.43
CA LEU A 47 9.43 -15.28 -14.66
C LEU A 47 8.11 -14.75 -14.07
N TRP A 48 8.11 -13.53 -13.59
CA TRP A 48 6.90 -12.89 -13.05
C TRP A 48 5.87 -12.59 -14.13
N GLU A 49 6.31 -12.10 -15.30
CA GLU A 49 5.44 -11.90 -16.46
C GLU A 49 4.70 -13.21 -16.84
N GLN A 50 5.43 -14.32 -16.85
CA GLN A 50 4.84 -15.64 -17.13
C GLN A 50 3.84 -16.06 -16.05
N LYS A 51 4.21 -15.96 -14.77
CA LYS A 51 3.35 -16.36 -13.64
C LYS A 51 2.09 -15.49 -13.52
N LEU A 52 2.23 -14.19 -13.75
CA LEU A 52 1.14 -13.22 -13.68
C LEU A 52 0.34 -13.14 -14.99
N GLN A 53 0.77 -13.88 -16.03
CA GLN A 53 0.17 -13.84 -17.38
C GLN A 53 0.02 -12.42 -17.92
N SER A 54 1.01 -11.58 -17.65
CA SER A 54 1.06 -10.18 -18.05
C SER A 54 2.37 -9.90 -18.78
N SER A 55 2.28 -9.32 -19.98
CA SER A 55 3.44 -8.86 -20.75
C SER A 55 3.98 -7.50 -20.30
N HIS A 56 3.30 -6.86 -19.35
CA HIS A 56 3.64 -5.53 -18.85
C HIS A 56 3.58 -5.56 -17.34
N LEU A 57 4.74 -5.42 -16.70
CA LEU A 57 4.87 -5.16 -15.27
C LEU A 57 5.40 -3.73 -15.07
N PRO A 58 5.23 -3.14 -13.87
CA PRO A 58 5.83 -1.84 -13.56
C PRO A 58 7.33 -1.84 -13.80
N GLU A 59 7.89 -0.70 -14.23
CA GLU A 59 9.33 -0.56 -14.53
C GLU A 59 10.22 -0.95 -13.35
N MET A 60 9.80 -0.64 -12.13
CA MET A 60 10.52 -0.95 -10.91
C MET A 60 9.64 -1.79 -9.97
N VAL A 61 9.82 -3.09 -9.97
CA VAL A 61 9.17 -4.02 -9.04
C VAL A 61 10.18 -4.47 -7.99
N PHE A 62 9.89 -4.21 -6.72
CA PHE A 62 10.73 -4.60 -5.57
C PHE A 62 10.27 -5.96 -5.04
N GLY A 63 10.60 -7.03 -5.76
CA GLY A 63 10.01 -8.35 -5.57
C GLY A 63 10.21 -8.98 -4.19
N ASP A 64 11.36 -8.72 -3.56
CA ASP A 64 11.68 -9.20 -2.21
C ASP A 64 11.19 -8.24 -1.11
N SER A 65 10.64 -7.08 -1.48
CA SER A 65 10.11 -6.13 -0.52
C SER A 65 8.79 -6.60 0.05
N SER A 66 8.64 -6.52 1.36
CA SER A 66 7.42 -6.93 2.04
C SER A 66 7.26 -6.29 3.41
N LEU A 67 6.01 -6.20 3.86
CA LEU A 67 5.66 -5.90 5.24
C LEU A 67 4.69 -6.99 5.73
N ALA A 68 4.97 -7.59 6.88
CA ALA A 68 4.18 -8.68 7.43
C ALA A 68 3.84 -8.41 8.90
N PHE A 69 2.61 -8.74 9.27
CA PHE A 69 2.06 -8.71 10.62
C PHE A 69 1.63 -10.12 10.99
N ASN A 70 2.31 -10.73 11.95
CA ASN A 70 1.99 -12.06 12.43
C ASN A 70 1.46 -11.95 13.86
N HIS A 71 0.24 -12.39 14.12
CA HIS A 71 -0.27 -12.52 15.47
C HIS A 71 0.00 -13.94 15.99
N VAL A 72 1.00 -14.06 16.87
CA VAL A 72 1.57 -15.36 17.32
C VAL A 72 0.48 -16.27 17.91
N ASN A 73 -0.43 -15.70 18.72
CA ASN A 73 -1.42 -16.51 19.47
C ASN A 73 -2.58 -17.02 18.59
N SER A 74 -2.86 -16.41 17.43
CA SER A 74 -3.96 -16.81 16.56
C SER A 74 -3.50 -17.40 15.22
N GLY A 75 -2.21 -17.34 14.93
CA GLY A 75 -1.66 -17.76 13.63
C GLY A 75 -2.06 -16.84 12.46
N ILE A 76 -2.76 -15.73 12.71
CA ILE A 76 -3.15 -14.80 11.66
C ILE A 76 -1.92 -14.06 11.16
N LYS A 77 -1.77 -14.07 9.83
CA LYS A 77 -0.76 -13.29 9.14
C LYS A 77 -1.41 -12.37 8.10
N ILE A 78 -1.13 -11.09 8.19
CA ILE A 78 -1.45 -10.09 7.17
C ILE A 78 -0.14 -9.66 6.54
N HIS A 79 -0.02 -9.73 5.22
CA HIS A 79 1.21 -9.35 4.55
C HIS A 79 0.97 -8.57 3.26
N PHE A 80 1.99 -7.81 2.87
CA PHE A 80 1.97 -6.91 1.72
C PHE A 80 3.23 -7.17 0.91
N ASN A 81 3.06 -7.48 -0.38
CA ASN A 81 4.15 -7.68 -1.34
C ASN A 81 3.70 -7.31 -2.75
N ALA A 82 4.66 -7.13 -3.64
CA ALA A 82 4.39 -6.72 -5.02
C ALA A 82 3.70 -7.81 -5.84
N PHE A 83 4.04 -9.09 -5.63
CA PHE A 83 3.50 -10.19 -6.43
C PHE A 83 1.98 -10.30 -6.27
N ASP A 84 1.51 -10.32 -5.02
CA ASP A 84 0.07 -10.40 -4.72
C ASP A 84 -0.68 -9.17 -5.25
N ALA A 85 -0.08 -7.98 -5.09
CA ALA A 85 -0.67 -6.75 -5.59
C ALA A 85 -0.82 -6.75 -7.11
N LEU A 86 0.17 -7.28 -7.83
CA LEU A 86 0.16 -7.37 -9.29
C LEU A 86 -0.68 -8.53 -9.81
N THR A 87 -0.95 -9.56 -9.00
CA THR A 87 -1.87 -10.63 -9.37
C THR A 87 -3.27 -10.10 -9.63
N GLY A 88 -3.70 -9.08 -8.89
CA GLY A 88 -5.05 -8.52 -8.98
C GLY A 88 -5.20 -7.28 -9.85
N TRP A 89 -4.13 -6.69 -10.41
CA TRP A 89 -4.23 -5.36 -11.04
C TRP A 89 -5.13 -5.30 -12.28
N LYS A 90 -5.28 -6.40 -13.02
CA LYS A 90 -6.19 -6.50 -14.18
C LYS A 90 -7.61 -6.94 -13.83
N GLN A 91 -7.93 -7.19 -12.57
CA GLN A 91 -9.27 -7.63 -12.16
C GLN A 91 -10.31 -6.51 -12.26
N GLU A 92 -9.89 -5.25 -12.21
CA GLU A 92 -10.77 -4.13 -12.51
C GLU A 92 -10.80 -3.88 -14.01
N ALA A 93 -11.98 -4.02 -14.61
CA ALA A 93 -12.22 -3.67 -16.01
C ALA A 93 -12.32 -2.14 -16.17
N LEU A 94 -11.22 -1.44 -15.91
CA LEU A 94 -11.13 -0.01 -16.18
C LEU A 94 -10.79 0.22 -17.64
N PRO A 95 -11.39 1.25 -18.28
CA PRO A 95 -11.02 1.60 -19.65
C PRO A 95 -9.56 2.08 -19.68
N PRO A 96 -8.84 1.85 -20.81
CA PRO A 96 -7.53 2.42 -21.01
C PRO A 96 -7.55 3.94 -20.81
N VAL A 97 -6.45 4.48 -20.28
CA VAL A 97 -6.30 5.93 -20.11
C VAL A 97 -5.58 6.48 -21.33
N GLU A 98 -6.21 7.43 -22.04
CA GLU A 98 -5.57 8.15 -23.13
C GLU A 98 -4.56 9.15 -22.58
N VAL A 99 -3.32 9.08 -23.02
CA VAL A 99 -2.24 9.99 -22.61
C VAL A 99 -1.66 10.74 -23.80
N PRO A 100 -1.31 12.03 -23.65
CA PRO A 100 -0.60 12.74 -24.70
C PRO A 100 0.81 12.20 -24.85
N ALA A 101 1.39 12.29 -26.04
CA ALA A 101 2.79 11.97 -26.24
C ALA A 101 3.68 12.81 -25.32
N ALA A 102 4.71 12.18 -24.72
CA ALA A 102 5.64 12.87 -23.84
C ALA A 102 6.23 14.12 -24.49
N ALA A 103 6.44 15.17 -23.70
CA ALA A 103 6.95 16.45 -24.18
C ALA A 103 8.30 16.31 -24.93
N LYS A 104 9.15 15.37 -24.50
CA LYS A 104 10.43 15.04 -25.16
C LYS A 104 10.29 14.60 -26.63
N TRP A 105 9.13 14.08 -27.04
CA TRP A 105 8.88 13.67 -28.42
C TRP A 105 8.57 14.87 -29.34
N LYS A 106 8.17 16.01 -28.76
CA LYS A 106 7.93 17.26 -29.52
C LYS A 106 9.21 17.87 -30.10
N PHE A 107 10.38 17.50 -29.56
CA PHE A 107 11.69 18.03 -29.97
C PHE A 107 12.43 17.13 -30.98
N ARG A 108 11.80 16.09 -31.51
CA ARG A 108 12.41 15.28 -32.59
C ARG A 108 12.42 16.06 -33.88
N SER A 109 13.42 15.81 -34.73
CA SER A 109 13.59 16.45 -36.05
C SER A 109 12.39 16.28 -37.02
N LYS A 110 11.49 15.36 -36.71
CA LYS A 110 10.13 15.24 -37.30
C LYS A 110 9.16 15.23 -36.11
N PRO A 111 8.56 16.37 -35.74
CA PRO A 111 7.50 16.37 -34.74
C PRO A 111 6.34 15.51 -35.27
N SER A 112 6.10 14.37 -34.64
CA SER A 112 4.85 13.65 -34.85
C SER A 112 3.73 14.53 -34.30
N GLN A 113 2.63 14.64 -35.04
CA GLN A 113 1.37 15.18 -34.49
C GLN A 113 1.08 14.50 -33.16
N GLN A 114 0.38 15.20 -32.24
CA GLN A 114 0.03 14.64 -30.93
C GLN A 114 -0.45 13.21 -31.06
N VAL A 115 0.40 12.27 -30.64
CA VAL A 115 0.04 10.87 -30.60
C VAL A 115 -0.61 10.66 -29.24
N ILE A 116 -1.87 10.32 -29.23
CA ILE A 116 -2.59 9.86 -28.05
C ILE A 116 -2.26 8.37 -27.93
N LEU A 117 -1.76 7.97 -26.78
CA LEU A 117 -1.45 6.58 -26.47
C LEU A 117 -2.53 6.06 -25.51
N ASP A 118 -3.09 4.90 -25.83
CA ASP A 118 -3.94 4.16 -24.90
C ASP A 118 -3.04 3.48 -23.87
N TYR A 119 -3.17 3.91 -22.61
CA TYR A 119 -2.45 3.34 -21.49
C TYR A 119 -3.35 2.33 -20.77
N ASP A 120 -3.10 1.05 -20.96
CA ASP A 120 -3.83 -0.03 -20.30
C ASP A 120 -3.13 -0.58 -19.05
N TYR A 121 -1.89 -0.12 -18.77
CA TYR A 121 -1.05 -0.57 -17.66
C TYR A 121 -0.80 0.52 -16.62
N THR A 122 -1.86 1.10 -16.13
CA THR A 122 -1.79 2.03 -14.98
C THR A 122 -1.56 1.31 -13.65
N PHE A 123 -1.52 -0.02 -13.66
CA PHE A 123 -1.35 -0.90 -12.50
C PHE A 123 -2.33 -0.60 -11.36
N THR A 124 -3.51 -0.11 -11.71
CA THR A 124 -4.57 0.12 -10.75
C THR A 124 -5.01 -1.20 -10.13
N THR A 125 -4.93 -1.31 -8.83
CA THR A 125 -5.24 -2.55 -8.12
C THR A 125 -6.22 -2.33 -6.97
N PRO A 126 -7.18 -3.25 -6.75
CA PRO A 126 -8.03 -3.27 -5.56
C PRO A 126 -7.31 -3.86 -4.34
N TYR A 127 -6.03 -4.20 -4.46
CA TYR A 127 -5.25 -4.85 -3.42
C TYR A 127 -5.28 -4.09 -2.10
N CYS A 128 -5.59 -4.79 -1.02
CA CYS A 128 -5.64 -4.25 0.34
C CYS A 128 -4.86 -5.09 1.37
N GLY A 129 -3.94 -5.93 0.87
CA GLY A 129 -3.14 -6.89 1.64
C GLY A 129 -3.61 -8.32 1.40
N SER A 130 -2.73 -9.27 1.70
CA SER A 130 -2.97 -10.71 1.65
C SER A 130 -3.06 -11.26 3.07
N GLU A 131 -3.94 -12.21 3.27
CA GLU A 131 -4.24 -12.77 4.58
C GLU A 131 -4.07 -14.29 4.55
N THR A 132 -3.36 -14.82 5.52
CA THR A 132 -3.19 -16.27 5.69
C THR A 132 -3.37 -16.66 7.15
N ILE A 133 -3.75 -17.91 7.39
CA ILE A 133 -3.77 -18.51 8.73
C ILE A 133 -2.84 -19.70 8.71
N GLU A 134 -1.97 -19.78 9.71
CA GLU A 134 -1.15 -20.95 9.97
C GLU A 134 -2.02 -22.03 10.67
N ASN A 135 -2.09 -23.23 10.09
CA ASN A 135 -2.78 -24.34 10.71
C ASN A 135 -1.90 -25.02 11.79
N GLU A 136 -2.47 -25.97 12.55
CA GLU A 136 -1.76 -26.73 13.57
C GLU A 136 -0.55 -27.53 13.05
N SER A 137 -0.49 -27.81 11.75
CA SER A 137 0.64 -28.45 11.07
C SER A 137 1.73 -27.48 10.61
N GLY A 138 1.58 -26.17 10.85
CA GLY A 138 2.53 -25.14 10.43
C GLY A 138 2.43 -24.78 8.95
N GLU A 139 1.37 -25.20 8.26
CA GLU A 139 1.11 -24.81 6.86
C GLU A 139 0.25 -23.55 6.81
N PHE A 140 0.62 -22.62 5.94
CA PHE A 140 -0.18 -21.42 5.67
C PHE A 140 -1.29 -21.73 4.68
N LEU A 141 -2.53 -21.58 5.10
CA LEU A 141 -3.70 -21.68 4.24
C LEU A 141 -4.12 -20.28 3.82
N GLU A 142 -4.49 -20.10 2.54
CA GLU A 142 -5.13 -18.88 2.11
C GLU A 142 -6.39 -18.63 2.93
N ALA A 143 -6.50 -17.46 3.55
CA ALA A 143 -7.53 -17.12 4.52
C ALA A 143 -8.94 -16.97 3.91
N SER A 144 -9.10 -17.20 2.61
CA SER A 144 -10.36 -17.00 1.88
C SER A 144 -11.58 -17.76 2.44
N SER A 145 -11.37 -18.73 3.32
CA SER A 145 -12.46 -19.50 3.96
C SER A 145 -12.60 -19.28 5.46
N SER A 146 -11.68 -18.62 6.15
CA SER A 146 -11.67 -18.58 7.62
C SER A 146 -11.59 -17.17 8.23
N LEU A 147 -11.02 -16.18 7.55
CA LEU A 147 -11.03 -14.80 8.02
C LEU A 147 -12.21 -14.04 7.40
N HIS A 148 -13.10 -13.58 8.25
CA HIS A 148 -14.27 -12.86 7.81
C HIS A 148 -14.21 -11.39 8.25
N TRP A 149 -14.03 -10.48 7.27
CA TRP A 149 -14.15 -9.05 7.49
C TRP A 149 -15.61 -8.65 7.53
N GLU A 150 -16.06 -8.21 8.70
CA GLU A 150 -17.41 -7.67 8.89
C GLU A 150 -17.44 -6.18 8.56
N ASP A 151 -18.47 -5.71 7.87
CA ASP A 151 -18.65 -4.27 7.70
C ASP A 151 -18.86 -3.60 9.07
N SER A 152 -18.32 -2.41 9.25
CA SER A 152 -18.28 -1.72 10.53
C SER A 152 -18.53 -0.22 10.36
N GLU A 153 -19.20 0.38 11.33
CA GLU A 153 -19.31 1.84 11.43
C GLU A 153 -18.16 2.46 12.25
N GLN A 154 -17.39 1.62 12.94
CA GLN A 154 -16.25 2.05 13.73
C GLN A 154 -15.13 2.52 12.80
N LYS A 155 -14.72 3.77 12.96
CA LYS A 155 -13.63 4.39 12.19
C LYS A 155 -12.32 4.32 12.94
N ILE A 156 -11.22 4.38 12.19
CA ILE A 156 -9.88 4.54 12.74
C ILE A 156 -9.79 5.91 13.41
N ASP A 157 -9.35 5.94 14.66
CA ASP A 157 -9.18 7.18 15.44
C ASP A 157 -7.86 7.88 15.04
N LEU A 158 -7.96 8.76 14.04
CA LEU A 158 -6.82 9.54 13.57
C LEU A 158 -6.35 10.58 14.59
N VAL A 159 -7.21 10.95 15.56
CA VAL A 159 -6.84 11.93 16.61
C VAL A 159 -5.91 11.27 17.62
N SER A 160 -6.22 10.04 18.05
CA SER A 160 -5.32 9.28 18.92
C SER A 160 -4.00 8.95 18.22
N LEU A 161 -4.02 8.67 16.91
CA LEU A 161 -2.80 8.46 16.11
C LEU A 161 -1.92 9.73 15.98
N ALA A 162 -2.51 10.91 16.12
CA ALA A 162 -1.79 12.18 16.16
C ALA A 162 -1.26 12.53 17.56
N SER A 163 -1.57 11.73 18.59
CA SER A 163 -1.06 11.92 19.95
C SER A 163 0.47 11.77 19.96
N LYS A 164 1.10 12.35 20.99
CA LYS A 164 2.56 12.33 21.15
C LYS A 164 3.06 11.03 21.80
N GLU A 165 2.51 9.89 21.41
CA GLU A 165 3.08 8.61 21.81
C GLU A 165 4.43 8.37 21.10
N PRO A 166 5.41 7.71 21.79
CA PRO A 166 6.66 7.35 21.14
C PRO A 166 6.41 6.37 19.98
N ILE A 167 7.19 6.53 18.92
CA ILE A 167 7.17 5.60 17.78
C ILE A 167 8.21 4.52 18.06
N LEU A 168 7.76 3.34 18.42
CA LEU A 168 8.63 2.19 18.75
C LEU A 168 9.21 1.52 17.50
N PHE A 169 8.48 1.58 16.39
CA PHE A 169 8.95 1.09 15.10
C PHE A 169 8.23 1.86 13.98
N TYR A 170 8.98 2.23 12.96
CA TYR A 170 8.46 2.85 11.74
C TYR A 170 9.23 2.32 10.54
N ASP A 171 8.52 1.94 9.51
CA ASP A 171 9.12 1.68 8.21
C ASP A 171 8.17 2.00 7.06
N GLU A 172 8.76 2.21 5.90
CA GLU A 172 8.07 2.40 4.62
C GLU A 172 8.69 1.48 3.57
N VAL A 173 7.85 0.71 2.91
CA VAL A 173 8.24 -0.25 1.88
C VAL A 173 7.58 0.14 0.57
N VAL A 174 8.39 0.33 -0.47
CA VAL A 174 7.91 0.45 -1.84
C VAL A 174 7.76 -0.94 -2.41
N LEU A 175 6.60 -1.24 -2.99
CA LEU A 175 6.31 -2.51 -3.62
C LEU A 175 6.57 -2.45 -5.14
N TYR A 176 6.08 -1.41 -5.80
CA TYR A 176 6.43 -1.11 -7.19
C TYR A 176 6.28 0.39 -7.49
N GLU A 177 6.94 0.81 -8.55
CA GLU A 177 6.85 2.15 -9.12
C GLU A 177 6.99 2.09 -10.64
N ASP A 178 6.28 2.97 -11.35
CA ASP A 178 6.32 3.11 -12.80
C ASP A 178 6.16 4.58 -13.18
N GLU A 179 7.00 5.07 -14.07
CA GLU A 179 6.99 6.46 -14.55
C GLU A 179 6.01 6.67 -15.73
N LEU A 180 5.29 5.63 -16.14
CA LEU A 180 4.31 5.67 -17.24
C LEU A 180 4.90 6.26 -18.52
N ALA A 181 6.12 5.84 -18.88
CA ALA A 181 6.89 6.36 -20.01
C ALA A 181 7.02 7.90 -20.00
N ASP A 182 7.41 8.49 -18.87
CA ASP A 182 7.51 9.94 -18.60
C ASP A 182 6.16 10.70 -18.63
N ASN A 183 5.03 10.02 -18.51
CA ASN A 183 3.71 10.66 -18.50
C ASN A 183 3.05 10.68 -17.11
N GLY A 184 3.80 10.40 -16.07
CA GLY A 184 3.25 10.45 -14.72
C GLY A 184 3.92 9.52 -13.73
N VAL A 185 3.14 8.93 -12.84
CA VAL A 185 3.62 7.97 -11.85
C VAL A 185 2.51 7.01 -11.45
N SER A 186 2.86 5.73 -11.32
CA SER A 186 2.05 4.71 -10.66
C SER A 186 2.90 4.11 -9.54
N LEU A 187 2.47 4.24 -8.29
CA LEU A 187 3.27 3.90 -7.11
C LEU A 187 2.42 3.16 -6.08
N LEU A 188 2.92 2.03 -5.60
CA LEU A 188 2.33 1.31 -4.47
C LEU A 188 3.32 1.23 -3.32
N THR A 189 2.94 1.80 -2.17
CA THR A 189 3.74 1.79 -0.95
C THR A 189 2.94 1.29 0.24
N VAL A 190 3.62 0.73 1.22
CA VAL A 190 3.05 0.37 2.51
C VAL A 190 3.92 0.95 3.63
N LYS A 191 3.28 1.60 4.60
CA LYS A 191 3.92 2.24 5.75
C LYS A 191 3.36 1.65 7.03
N VAL A 192 4.22 1.46 8.03
CA VAL A 192 3.82 1.03 9.36
C VAL A 192 4.32 2.00 10.41
N ARG A 193 3.50 2.22 11.42
CA ARG A 193 3.86 2.89 12.67
C ARG A 193 3.41 2.00 13.82
N VAL A 194 4.31 1.68 14.73
CA VAL A 194 4.03 0.94 15.95
C VAL A 194 4.27 1.84 17.14
N MET A 195 3.29 1.92 18.01
CA MET A 195 3.26 2.74 19.24
C MET A 195 2.91 1.84 20.43
N PRO A 196 3.09 2.29 21.68
CA PRO A 196 2.73 1.50 22.85
C PRO A 196 1.25 1.07 22.90
N SER A 197 0.35 1.88 22.32
CA SER A 197 -1.10 1.64 22.36
C SER A 197 -1.65 0.86 21.19
N CYS A 198 -0.97 0.89 20.02
CA CYS A 198 -1.49 0.27 18.79
C CYS A 198 -0.40 0.14 17.71
N TRP A 199 -0.69 -0.65 16.69
CA TRP A 199 -0.03 -0.48 15.39
C TRP A 199 -1.00 0.15 14.39
N PHE A 200 -0.44 0.92 13.46
CA PHE A 200 -1.15 1.55 12.36
C PHE A 200 -0.40 1.29 11.05
N LEU A 201 -1.16 1.01 9.99
CA LEU A 201 -0.65 0.75 8.65
C LEU A 201 -1.37 1.65 7.63
N LEU A 202 -0.64 2.10 6.62
CA LEU A 202 -1.18 2.74 5.43
C LEU A 202 -0.59 2.07 4.19
N LEU A 203 -1.42 1.32 3.46
CA LEU A 203 -1.15 0.92 2.09
C LEU A 203 -1.72 2.01 1.17
N ARG A 204 -0.88 2.56 0.30
CA ARG A 204 -1.24 3.64 -0.62
C ARG A 204 -0.89 3.28 -2.05
N PHE A 205 -1.90 3.25 -2.91
CA PHE A 205 -1.74 3.32 -4.34
C PHE A 205 -1.93 4.75 -4.81
N TRP A 206 -0.94 5.30 -5.50
CA TRP A 206 -0.97 6.61 -6.11
C TRP A 206 -0.74 6.50 -7.62
N LEU A 207 -1.70 7.01 -8.39
CA LEU A 207 -1.61 7.14 -9.83
C LEU A 207 -1.80 8.61 -10.21
N ARG A 208 -0.86 9.13 -10.99
CA ARG A 208 -1.00 10.41 -11.68
C ARG A 208 -0.62 10.20 -13.14
N VAL A 209 -1.57 10.35 -14.04
CA VAL A 209 -1.34 10.44 -15.48
C VAL A 209 -1.39 11.91 -15.88
N ASP A 210 -0.27 12.47 -16.27
CA ASP A 210 -0.06 13.90 -16.43
C ASP A 210 -1.04 14.53 -17.44
N GLY A 211 -1.75 15.55 -16.99
CA GLY A 211 -2.79 16.21 -17.77
C GLY A 211 -4.11 15.44 -17.93
N VAL A 212 -4.19 14.21 -17.44
CA VAL A 212 -5.35 13.31 -17.64
C VAL A 212 -6.07 13.01 -16.33
N LEU A 213 -5.46 12.25 -15.43
CA LEU A 213 -6.14 11.59 -14.32
C LEU A 213 -5.26 11.49 -13.08
N MET A 214 -5.90 11.59 -11.91
CA MET A 214 -5.30 11.27 -10.61
C MET A 214 -6.18 10.28 -9.85
N ARG A 215 -5.59 9.20 -9.31
CA ARG A 215 -6.23 8.23 -8.42
C ARG A 215 -5.43 8.06 -7.15
N LEU A 216 -6.10 8.06 -6.03
CA LEU A 216 -5.52 7.76 -4.73
C LEU A 216 -6.37 6.69 -4.04
N ARG A 217 -5.78 5.54 -3.74
CA ARG A 217 -6.43 4.47 -3.00
C ARG A 217 -5.64 4.22 -1.73
N ASP A 218 -6.23 4.60 -0.62
CA ASP A 218 -5.67 4.37 0.72
C ASP A 218 -6.42 3.21 1.36
N THR A 219 -5.68 2.21 1.82
CA THR A 219 -6.16 1.22 2.79
C THR A 219 -5.40 1.45 4.08
N ARG A 220 -6.12 1.80 5.13
CA ARG A 220 -5.59 1.99 6.47
C ARG A 220 -6.01 0.83 7.34
N MET A 221 -5.11 0.34 8.19
CA MET A 221 -5.43 -0.65 9.20
C MET A 221 -4.90 -0.21 10.56
N GLN A 222 -5.64 -0.54 11.60
CA GLN A 222 -5.27 -0.26 12.99
C GLN A 222 -5.66 -1.43 13.87
N CYS A 223 -4.77 -1.80 14.80
CA CYS A 223 -5.08 -2.69 15.89
C CYS A 223 -4.67 -2.00 17.20
N ILE A 224 -5.64 -1.74 18.05
CA ILE A 224 -5.42 -1.19 19.40
C ILE A 224 -5.06 -2.34 20.32
N PHE A 225 -4.02 -2.17 21.14
CA PHE A 225 -3.57 -3.17 22.10
C PHE A 225 -4.40 -3.08 23.39
N GLY A 226 -4.54 -4.20 24.07
CA GLY A 226 -5.31 -4.31 25.32
C GLY A 226 -6.78 -4.69 25.09
N GLY A 227 -7.42 -5.26 26.11
CA GLY A 227 -8.87 -5.53 26.09
C GLY A 227 -9.31 -6.90 25.57
N GLY A 228 -8.48 -7.95 25.65
CA GLY A 228 -8.88 -9.30 25.29
C GLY A 228 -8.52 -9.64 23.83
N ASN A 229 -9.48 -10.17 23.05
CA ASN A 229 -9.22 -10.51 21.65
C ASN A 229 -8.99 -9.26 20.79
N PRO A 230 -7.85 -9.14 20.10
CA PRO A 230 -7.57 -8.00 19.27
C PRO A 230 -8.61 -7.84 18.14
N VAL A 231 -8.91 -6.59 17.82
CA VAL A 231 -9.77 -6.23 16.67
C VAL A 231 -8.94 -5.38 15.73
N ILE A 232 -8.90 -5.78 14.47
CA ILE A 232 -8.28 -5.01 13.41
C ILE A 232 -9.36 -4.24 12.69
N LEU A 233 -9.23 -2.92 12.62
CA LEU A 233 -10.06 -2.05 11.80
C LEU A 233 -9.36 -1.85 10.46
N ARG A 234 -10.13 -1.92 9.35
CA ARG A 234 -9.69 -1.62 8.00
C ARG A 234 -10.59 -0.54 7.40
N GLU A 235 -9.99 0.53 6.94
CA GLU A 235 -10.67 1.63 6.25
C GLU A 235 -10.08 1.78 4.85
N SER A 236 -10.92 1.57 3.82
CA SER A 236 -10.56 1.78 2.43
C SER A 236 -11.21 3.07 1.93
N CYS A 237 -10.40 3.97 1.37
CA CYS A 237 -10.86 5.26 0.84
C CYS A 237 -10.24 5.48 -0.54
N TRP A 238 -11.10 5.51 -1.56
CA TRP A 238 -10.69 5.71 -2.95
C TRP A 238 -11.11 7.11 -3.40
N ARG A 239 -10.19 7.78 -4.05
CA ARG A 239 -10.37 9.15 -4.54
C ARG A 239 -9.88 9.22 -5.98
N GLU A 240 -10.61 9.95 -6.80
CA GLU A 240 -10.27 10.10 -8.20
C GLU A 240 -10.75 11.43 -8.75
N ALA A 241 -9.97 12.04 -9.64
CA ALA A 241 -10.39 13.19 -10.42
C ALA A 241 -9.57 13.31 -11.70
N THR A 242 -10.18 13.82 -12.76
CA THR A 242 -9.47 14.24 -13.96
C THR A 242 -8.81 15.61 -13.73
N PHE A 243 -7.69 15.89 -14.39
CA PHE A 243 -7.07 17.23 -14.37
C PHE A 243 -8.05 18.32 -14.82
N GLN A 244 -8.88 18.03 -15.81
CA GLN A 244 -9.91 18.94 -16.26
C GLN A 244 -10.89 19.32 -15.14
N SER A 245 -11.36 18.34 -14.36
CA SER A 245 -12.31 18.59 -13.27
C SER A 245 -11.69 19.37 -12.11
N ILE A 246 -10.40 19.16 -11.86
CA ILE A 246 -9.64 19.87 -10.82
C ILE A 246 -9.37 21.31 -11.27
N SER A 247 -8.95 21.53 -12.52
CA SER A 247 -8.73 22.86 -13.09
C SER A 247 -10.01 23.69 -13.13
N ALA A 248 -11.15 23.07 -13.42
CA ALA A 248 -12.45 23.76 -13.39
C ALA A 248 -12.83 24.27 -11.98
N LYS A 249 -12.22 23.71 -10.92
CA LYS A 249 -12.35 24.17 -9.53
C LYS A 249 -11.32 25.23 -9.13
N GLY A 250 -10.50 25.72 -10.08
CA GLY A 250 -9.48 26.74 -9.84
C GLY A 250 -8.15 26.22 -9.32
N TYR A 251 -7.92 24.91 -9.34
CA TYR A 251 -6.62 24.32 -8.98
C TYR A 251 -5.66 24.34 -10.19
N PRO A 252 -4.32 24.28 -9.95
CA PRO A 252 -3.34 24.28 -11.02
C PRO A 252 -3.59 23.17 -12.05
N SER A 253 -3.31 23.45 -13.33
CA SER A 253 -3.29 22.45 -14.40
C SER A 253 -1.93 21.80 -14.58
N ASP A 254 -0.89 22.32 -13.95
CA ASP A 254 0.47 21.79 -14.00
C ASP A 254 0.60 20.55 -13.11
N SER A 255 1.04 19.44 -13.70
CA SER A 255 1.25 18.16 -13.01
C SER A 255 2.28 18.26 -11.88
N ALA A 256 3.25 19.18 -11.98
CA ALA A 256 4.25 19.39 -10.94
C ALA A 256 3.63 19.82 -9.59
N ALA A 257 2.48 20.48 -9.60
CA ALA A 257 1.72 20.86 -8.40
C ALA A 257 1.14 19.65 -7.66
N TYR A 258 1.21 18.45 -8.24
CA TYR A 258 0.59 17.22 -7.77
C TYR A 258 1.61 16.11 -7.51
N SER A 259 2.74 16.44 -6.88
CA SER A 259 3.79 15.50 -6.52
C SER A 259 3.56 14.79 -5.18
N ASP A 260 2.85 15.44 -4.23
CA ASP A 260 2.59 14.86 -2.90
C ASP A 260 1.13 14.34 -2.79
N PRO A 261 0.93 13.01 -2.83
CA PRO A 261 -0.39 12.40 -2.72
C PRO A 261 -1.08 12.68 -1.38
N SER A 262 -0.36 13.01 -0.30
CA SER A 262 -0.95 13.30 1.01
C SER A 262 -1.67 14.65 1.01
N ILE A 263 -1.11 15.63 0.32
CA ILE A 263 -1.71 16.97 0.16
C ILE A 263 -2.88 16.89 -0.84
N ILE A 264 -2.66 16.21 -1.96
CA ILE A 264 -3.64 16.10 -3.04
C ILE A 264 -4.85 15.28 -2.62
N GLY A 265 -4.66 14.26 -1.81
CA GLY A 265 -5.74 13.44 -1.30
C GLY A 265 -6.86 14.23 -0.62
N GLN A 266 -6.55 15.41 -0.07
CA GLN A 266 -7.57 16.28 0.53
C GLN A 266 -8.43 17.01 -0.52
N ARG A 267 -7.94 17.14 -1.75
CA ARG A 267 -8.60 17.86 -2.85
C ARG A 267 -9.38 16.95 -3.79
N LEU A 268 -9.01 15.66 -3.84
CA LEU A 268 -9.69 14.67 -4.67
C LEU A 268 -11.02 14.24 -4.04
N PRO A 269 -12.12 14.19 -4.79
CA PRO A 269 -13.40 13.66 -4.32
C PRO A 269 -13.27 12.17 -3.96
N ILE A 270 -13.97 11.78 -2.91
CA ILE A 270 -14.09 10.37 -2.51
C ILE A 270 -15.09 9.72 -3.47
N ILE A 271 -14.69 8.63 -4.10
CA ILE A 271 -15.54 7.81 -4.97
C ILE A 271 -15.98 6.50 -4.29
N MET A 272 -15.20 6.03 -3.29
CA MET A 272 -15.55 4.87 -2.46
C MET A 272 -14.98 5.05 -1.06
N HIS A 273 -15.76 4.69 -0.05
CA HIS A 273 -15.31 4.61 1.34
C HIS A 273 -15.97 3.40 2.00
N LYS A 274 -15.16 2.54 2.58
CA LYS A 274 -15.62 1.32 3.26
C LYS A 274 -14.82 1.12 4.54
N THR A 275 -15.53 0.78 5.62
CA THR A 275 -14.90 0.41 6.90
C THR A 275 -15.30 -1.00 7.30
N GLN A 276 -14.33 -1.78 7.72
CA GLN A 276 -14.50 -3.18 8.10
C GLN A 276 -13.71 -3.48 9.38
N LYS A 277 -14.10 -4.54 10.06
CA LYS A 277 -13.39 -5.06 11.24
C LYS A 277 -13.14 -6.55 11.10
N LEU A 278 -12.03 -7.00 11.62
CA LEU A 278 -11.67 -8.40 11.79
C LEU A 278 -11.42 -8.69 13.26
N LYS A 279 -12.13 -9.66 13.82
CA LYS A 279 -11.88 -10.14 15.18
C LYS A 279 -10.80 -11.21 15.13
N VAL A 280 -9.72 -10.99 15.87
CA VAL A 280 -8.63 -11.94 16.01
C VAL A 280 -8.96 -12.88 17.17
N HIS A 281 -9.41 -14.09 16.87
CA HIS A 281 -9.65 -15.10 17.89
C HIS A 281 -8.32 -15.80 18.22
N GLY A 282 -7.92 -15.79 19.49
CA GLY A 282 -6.83 -16.67 19.93
C GLY A 282 -7.30 -18.12 19.82
N ASN A 283 -6.44 -19.03 19.36
CA ASN A 283 -6.68 -20.45 19.54
C ASN A 283 -6.74 -20.72 21.06
N LEU A 284 -7.87 -21.23 21.52
CA LEU A 284 -8.07 -21.69 22.91
C LEU A 284 -7.26 -22.93 23.18
#